data_ff613d06b55d49b9b8febaf494a00e4d
#
_entry.id   ff613d06b55d49b9b8febaf494a00e4d
#
_cell.length_a   1.000
_cell.length_b   1.000
_cell.length_c   1.000
_cell.angle_alpha   90.00
_cell.angle_beta   90.00
_cell.angle_gamma   90.00
#
_symmetry.space_group_name_H-M   'P 1'
#
loop_
_entity.id
_entity.type
_entity.pdbx_description
1 polymer ?
#
loop_
_entity_poly.entity_id
_entity_poly.type
_entity_poly.pdbx_seq_one_letter_code
_entity_poly.pdbx_strand_id
1 'polypeptide(L)' 'MNIHEIISVDKDVLGGQTVFKGTRVPVETLFDHLESGISLDEFLDDFPTVDRKQAIGLLNIANKILTIKNIDQIYEALT' A
#
# COMPACT_ATOMS: atom_id res chain seq x y z
N MET A 1 13.15 -4.66 0.70
CA MET A 1 12.06 -5.67 0.64
C MET A 1 11.56 -5.80 -0.78
N ASN A 2 11.22 -7.01 -1.20
CA ASN A 2 10.53 -7.16 -2.48
C ASN A 2 9.02 -7.04 -2.26
N ILE A 3 8.27 -6.89 -3.36
CA ILE A 3 6.83 -6.64 -3.28
C ILE A 3 6.07 -7.76 -2.56
N HIS A 4 6.53 -9.01 -2.68
CA HIS A 4 5.84 -10.15 -2.05
C HIS A 4 6.01 -10.20 -0.53
N GLU A 5 6.96 -9.45 0.01
CA GLU A 5 7.12 -9.27 1.44
C GLU A 5 6.23 -8.14 1.98
N ILE A 6 5.79 -7.27 1.10
CA ILE A 6 5.05 -6.05 1.45
C ILE A 6 3.55 -6.27 1.34
N ILE A 7 3.09 -6.88 0.23
CA ILE A 7 1.66 -7.02 -0.03
C ILE A 7 1.31 -8.47 -0.38
N SER A 8 0.04 -8.79 -0.23
CA SER A 8 -0.52 -10.04 -0.73
C SER A 8 -1.95 -9.84 -1.22
N VAL A 9 -2.37 -10.73 -2.10
CA VAL A 9 -3.75 -10.77 -2.60
C VAL A 9 -4.21 -12.21 -2.48
N ASP A 10 -5.28 -12.44 -1.73
CA ASP A 10 -5.86 -13.76 -1.52
C ASP A 10 -7.37 -13.60 -1.60
N LYS A 11 -8.02 -14.33 -2.49
CA LYS A 11 -9.46 -14.24 -2.68
C LYS A 11 -10.26 -14.56 -1.40
N ASP A 12 -9.65 -15.28 -0.46
CA ASP A 12 -10.28 -15.64 0.79
C ASP A 12 -10.06 -14.57 1.88
N VAL A 13 -9.29 -13.51 1.56
CA VAL A 13 -9.05 -12.39 2.47
C VAL A 13 -9.67 -11.14 1.85
N LEU A 14 -10.71 -10.63 2.49
CA LEU A 14 -11.42 -9.42 2.06
C LEU A 14 -11.80 -9.43 0.57
N GLY A 15 -12.20 -10.62 0.05
CA GLY A 15 -12.64 -10.74 -1.34
C GLY A 15 -11.56 -10.51 -2.38
N GLY A 16 -10.29 -10.72 -2.04
CA GLY A 16 -9.18 -10.53 -2.97
C GLY A 16 -8.61 -9.13 -2.98
N GLN A 17 -8.96 -8.29 -2.01
CA GLN A 17 -8.38 -6.96 -1.89
C GLN A 17 -6.90 -7.06 -1.53
N THR A 18 -6.09 -6.15 -2.07
CA THR A 18 -4.66 -6.09 -1.74
C THR A 18 -4.47 -5.65 -0.30
N VAL A 19 -3.77 -6.46 0.49
CA VAL A 19 -3.52 -6.19 1.91
C VAL A 19 -2.02 -6.19 2.16
N PHE A 20 -1.61 -5.62 3.31
CA PHE A 20 -0.25 -5.78 3.79
C PHE A 20 -0.01 -7.26 4.10
N LYS A 21 1.13 -7.79 3.66
CA LYS A 21 1.48 -9.20 3.84
C LYS A 21 1.36 -9.63 5.31
N GLY A 22 0.65 -10.74 5.53
CA GLY A 22 0.47 -11.27 6.87
C GLY A 22 -0.59 -10.56 7.71
N THR A 23 -1.36 -9.65 7.11
CA THR A 23 -2.41 -8.91 7.80
C THR A 23 -3.71 -8.96 7.02
N ARG A 24 -4.78 -8.41 7.61
CA ARG A 24 -6.05 -8.15 6.92
C ARG A 24 -6.24 -6.66 6.65
N VAL A 25 -5.17 -5.86 6.74
CA VAL A 25 -5.24 -4.41 6.55
C VAL A 25 -5.04 -4.08 5.07
N PRO A 26 -6.04 -3.52 4.38
CA PRO A 26 -5.88 -3.12 2.98
C PRO A 26 -4.80 -2.05 2.83
N VAL A 27 -3.99 -2.16 1.78
CA VAL A 27 -2.98 -1.12 1.52
C VAL A 27 -3.63 0.23 1.26
N GLU A 28 -4.84 0.24 0.72
CA GLU A 28 -5.62 1.45 0.48
C GLU A 28 -5.83 2.25 1.77
N THR A 29 -5.95 1.57 2.91
CA THR A 29 -6.15 2.23 4.21
C THR A 29 -5.00 3.17 4.56
N LEU A 30 -3.76 2.81 4.22
CA LEU A 30 -2.62 3.71 4.44
C LEU A 30 -2.79 5.01 3.65
N PHE A 31 -3.14 4.89 2.38
CA PHE A 31 -3.30 6.09 1.53
C PHE A 31 -4.48 6.95 2.01
N ASP A 32 -5.59 6.34 2.40
CA ASP A 32 -6.75 7.06 2.94
C ASP A 32 -6.37 7.86 4.18
N HIS A 33 -5.56 7.28 5.07
CA HIS A 33 -5.09 7.97 6.28
C HIS A 33 -4.20 9.17 5.92
N LEU A 34 -3.22 8.96 5.03
CA LEU A 34 -2.31 10.02 4.62
C LEU A 34 -3.05 11.15 3.89
N GLU A 35 -4.01 10.80 3.03
CA GLU A 35 -4.83 11.78 2.32
C GLU A 35 -5.66 12.63 3.28
N SER A 36 -6.04 12.07 4.42
CA SER A 36 -6.80 12.77 5.46
C SER A 36 -5.92 13.54 6.43
N GLY A 37 -4.61 13.59 6.21
CA GLY A 37 -3.68 14.30 7.07
C GLY A 37 -3.26 13.52 8.31
N ILE A 38 -3.57 12.23 8.38
CA ILE A 38 -3.16 11.36 9.48
C ILE A 38 -1.74 10.90 9.20
N SER A 39 -0.86 10.99 10.19
CA SER A 39 0.55 10.65 10.01
C SER A 39 0.76 9.15 9.87
N LEU A 40 1.91 8.78 9.29
CA LEU A 40 2.31 7.38 9.23
C LEU A 40 2.41 6.76 10.63
N ASP A 41 2.95 7.50 11.59
CA ASP A 41 3.05 7.00 12.96
C ASP A 41 1.70 6.69 13.57
N GLU A 42 0.71 7.56 13.35
CA GLU A 42 -0.66 7.32 13.81
C GLU A 42 -1.29 6.11 13.13
N PHE A 43 -1.05 5.97 11.82
CA PHE A 43 -1.53 4.80 11.09
C PHE A 43 -0.96 3.51 11.69
N LEU A 44 0.35 3.48 11.96
CA LEU A 44 1.00 2.29 12.53
C LEU A 44 0.53 1.99 13.95
N ASP A 45 0.19 3.02 14.72
CA ASP A 45 -0.40 2.83 16.05
C ASP A 45 -1.80 2.21 15.95
N ASP A 46 -2.59 2.63 14.97
CA ASP A 46 -3.94 2.11 14.74
C ASP A 46 -3.93 0.68 14.18
N PHE A 47 -2.91 0.34 13.41
CA PHE A 47 -2.79 -0.98 12.75
C PHE A 47 -1.47 -1.64 13.11
N PRO A 48 -1.34 -2.13 14.36
CA PRO A 48 -0.05 -2.65 14.85
C PRO A 48 0.43 -3.92 14.16
N THR A 49 -0.43 -4.59 13.38
CA THR A 49 -0.02 -5.76 12.59
C THR A 49 0.79 -5.38 11.35
N VAL A 50 0.79 -4.10 10.96
CA VAL A 50 1.56 -3.60 9.83
C VAL A 50 2.92 -3.13 10.33
N ASP A 51 4.01 -3.65 9.74
CA ASP A 51 5.36 -3.19 10.05
C ASP A 51 5.66 -1.86 9.37
N ARG A 52 6.43 -1.01 10.05
CA ARG A 52 6.88 0.25 9.44
C ARG A 52 7.61 0.00 8.13
N LYS A 53 8.43 -1.05 8.06
CA LYS A 53 9.17 -1.40 6.83
C LYS A 53 8.23 -1.71 5.67
N GLN A 54 7.10 -2.36 5.94
CA GLN A 54 6.11 -2.64 4.91
C GLN A 54 5.45 -1.35 4.42
N ALA A 55 5.07 -0.46 5.33
CA ALA A 55 4.45 0.81 4.96
C ALA A 55 5.40 1.68 4.13
N ILE A 56 6.65 1.82 4.57
CA ILE A 56 7.66 2.57 3.83
C ILE A 56 7.94 1.91 2.47
N GLY A 57 8.02 0.57 2.45
CA GLY A 57 8.22 -0.16 1.20
C GLY A 57 7.10 0.07 0.20
N LEU A 58 5.86 0.11 0.68
CA LEU A 58 4.72 0.40 -0.18
C LEU A 58 4.81 1.80 -0.77
N LEU A 59 5.14 2.80 0.05
CA LEU A 59 5.31 4.18 -0.42
C LEU A 59 6.42 4.28 -1.45
N ASN A 60 7.51 3.54 -1.25
CA ASN A 60 8.62 3.50 -2.21
C ASN A 60 8.17 2.91 -3.55
N ILE A 61 7.40 1.82 -3.53
CA ILE A 61 6.87 1.22 -4.76
C ILE A 61 5.97 2.22 -5.49
N ALA A 62 5.07 2.88 -4.75
CA ALA A 62 4.19 3.88 -5.35
C ALA A 62 4.99 5.02 -5.99
N ASN A 63 6.04 5.49 -5.31
CA ASN A 63 6.92 6.52 -5.83
C ASN A 63 7.58 6.07 -7.14
N LYS A 64 8.08 4.86 -7.20
CA LYS A 64 8.73 4.34 -8.41
C LYS A 64 7.77 4.22 -9.58
N ILE A 65 6.55 3.76 -9.33
CA ILE A 65 5.53 3.65 -10.38
C ILE A 65 5.20 5.03 -10.94
N LEU A 66 5.07 6.03 -10.07
CA LEU A 66 4.67 7.38 -10.48
C LEU A 66 5.79 8.16 -11.16
N THR A 67 7.04 7.70 -11.06
CA THR A 67 8.20 8.41 -11.63
C THR A 67 8.82 7.72 -12.83
N ILE A 68 8.20 6.66 -13.35
CA ILE A 68 8.68 6.00 -14.56
C ILE A 68 8.35 6.82 -15.81
N LYS A 69 9.09 6.56 -16.91
CA LYS A 69 9.01 7.39 -18.12
C LYS A 69 7.67 7.32 -18.84
N ASN A 70 6.95 6.22 -18.71
CA ASN A 70 5.66 6.01 -19.39
C ASN A 70 4.47 6.17 -18.47
N ILE A 71 4.57 7.08 -17.51
CA ILE A 71 3.50 7.30 -16.52
C ILE A 71 2.17 7.69 -17.18
N ASP A 72 2.21 8.41 -18.29
CA ASP A 72 1.00 8.81 -19.00
C ASP A 72 0.18 7.60 -19.47
N GLN A 73 0.85 6.55 -19.94
CA GLN A 73 0.19 5.31 -20.36
C GLN A 73 -0.44 4.60 -19.17
N ILE A 74 0.25 4.59 -18.04
CA ILE A 74 -0.29 4.00 -16.81
C ILE A 74 -1.50 4.77 -16.34
N TYR A 75 -1.44 6.10 -16.35
CA TYR A 75 -2.55 6.96 -15.94
C TYR A 75 -3.78 6.75 -16.84
N GLU A 76 -3.58 6.66 -18.14
CA GLU A 76 -4.67 6.38 -19.09
C GLU A 76 -5.33 5.03 -18.80
N ALA A 77 -4.54 4.03 -18.42
CA ALA A 77 -5.07 2.70 -18.09
C ALA A 77 -5.91 2.72 -16.81
N LEU A 78 -5.66 3.67 -15.91
CA LEU A 78 -6.40 3.79 -14.64
C LEU A 78 -7.67 4.61 -14.76
N THR A 79 -7.82 5.37 -15.83
CA THR A 79 -8.99 6.21 -16.06
C THR A 79 -9.91 5.59 -17.09
#